data_ede15c9d0c68f7fd8643eedb5e078302
#
_entry.id   ede15c9d0c68f7fd8643eedb5e078302
#
_cell.length_a   1.000
_cell.length_b   1.000
_cell.length_c   1.000
_cell.angle_alpha   90.00
_cell.angle_beta   90.00
_cell.angle_gamma   90.00
#
_symmetry.space_group_name_H-M   'P 1'
#
loop_
_entity.id
_entity.type
_entity.pdbx_description
1 polymer ?
#
loop_
_entity_poly.entity_id
_entity_poly.type
_entity_poly.pdbx_seq_one_letter_code
_entity_poly.pdbx_strand_id
1 'polypeptide(L)'
;MKSIWTDTAEFTERKPLHGNITVQAAVIGGGIAGILIAWQLRQRGVDVVILEEERICTGQTGFTTAKITCQHNLIYDRLIRQFGRERARLYAKANLAAVGEYEKLIRERKIDCDFSRQTSWLFSTEKVDGVEREAGAARLLGINAEYTTYTGLPFKVKGAVKFEQQAQFHPLKFLKVLAAELTIYEHTRVISLEGGNVIRGRTAEKTSLITDRGVVTASQVVFACHYPFVNFPGLYFARLHQERSYVVALENARMPEGIYLGVDGDKFSLRKAGDLTLLGGCSHRTGGNRGGGEYDVLLEKAQQWFPGSREVKRWSAQDCMSLDGIPYIGRFAASKPHWYVATGFNKWGMTSAMVASGIIPDLICGTENVYAPVFSPRRFNLNASAGNLLCNLGISSAGLVKGAIAGLNTKGKVTKRCSHLGCKLEWNADENTWECPCHGSCFADDGTKLEGPAQTGIRL
;
A
#
# COMPACT_ATOMS: atom_id res chain seq x y z
N MET A 1 9.93 12.18 8.61
CA MET A 1 9.37 12.69 7.34
C MET A 1 7.97 13.24 7.57
N LYS A 2 7.54 14.29 6.87
CA LYS A 2 6.18 14.85 6.94
C LYS A 2 5.67 15.15 5.53
N SER A 3 4.44 14.77 5.23
CA SER A 3 3.74 15.12 3.97
C SER A 3 2.85 16.35 4.17
N ILE A 4 2.23 16.83 3.10
CA ILE A 4 1.23 17.91 3.20
C ILE A 4 -0.01 17.48 4.00
N TRP A 5 -0.30 16.17 4.07
CA TRP A 5 -1.44 15.64 4.81
C TRP A 5 -1.22 15.68 6.32
N THR A 6 0.00 15.35 6.76
CA THR A 6 0.36 15.36 8.19
C THR A 6 0.48 16.76 8.78
N ASP A 7 0.67 17.77 7.93
CA ASP A 7 0.69 19.18 8.39
C ASP A 7 -0.71 19.77 8.55
N THR A 8 -1.72 19.18 7.90
CA THR A 8 -3.07 19.76 7.80
C THR A 8 -4.15 18.93 8.51
N ALA A 9 -3.79 17.78 9.07
CA ALA A 9 -4.71 16.96 9.86
C ALA A 9 -3.98 16.25 11.00
N GLU A 10 -4.34 16.61 12.22
CA GLU A 10 -3.82 15.99 13.43
C GLU A 10 -4.84 15.01 14.01
N PHE A 11 -4.34 13.88 14.52
CA PHE A 11 -5.13 12.92 15.28
C PHE A 11 -4.89 13.10 16.78
N THR A 12 -5.94 13.00 17.56
CA THR A 12 -5.80 12.88 19.02
C THR A 12 -5.08 11.58 19.32
N GLU A 13 -4.03 11.65 20.12
CA GLU A 13 -3.25 10.50 20.56
C GLU A 13 -4.12 9.53 21.36
N ARG A 14 -3.97 8.25 21.10
CA ARG A 14 -4.70 7.16 21.77
C ARG A 14 -3.79 6.52 22.82
N LYS A 15 -4.41 6.08 23.91
CA LYS A 15 -3.68 5.41 24.98
C LYS A 15 -3.16 4.04 24.50
N PRO A 16 -1.97 3.63 24.91
CA PRO A 16 -1.49 2.28 24.68
C PRO A 16 -2.36 1.25 25.44
N LEU A 17 -2.26 0.00 25.02
CA LEU A 17 -2.89 -1.11 25.72
C LEU A 17 -2.31 -1.20 27.16
N HIS A 18 -3.17 -1.46 28.12
CA HIS A 18 -2.78 -1.77 29.49
C HIS A 18 -3.41 -3.11 29.91
N GLY A 19 -2.55 -4.13 30.15
CA GLY A 19 -3.00 -5.44 30.58
C GLY A 19 -3.61 -6.29 29.46
N ASN A 20 -4.42 -7.29 29.86
CA ASN A 20 -4.96 -8.28 28.95
C ASN A 20 -6.43 -8.00 28.65
N ILE A 21 -6.80 -8.14 27.37
CA ILE A 21 -8.19 -7.99 26.91
C ILE A 21 -8.62 -9.16 26.03
N THR A 22 -9.92 -9.37 25.94
CA THR A 22 -10.52 -10.33 25.02
C THR A 22 -11.54 -9.61 24.14
N VAL A 23 -11.46 -9.84 22.82
CA VAL A 23 -12.31 -9.21 21.80
C VAL A 23 -12.74 -10.21 20.74
N GLN A 24 -13.73 -9.89 19.93
CA GLN A 24 -14.12 -10.72 18.80
C GLN A 24 -13.11 -10.61 17.65
N ALA A 25 -12.63 -9.40 17.34
CA ALA A 25 -11.68 -9.16 16.26
C ALA A 25 -10.56 -8.22 16.70
N ALA A 26 -9.32 -8.56 16.33
CA ALA A 26 -8.16 -7.67 16.47
C ALA A 26 -7.59 -7.33 15.08
N VAL A 27 -7.44 -6.05 14.79
CA VAL A 27 -6.85 -5.54 13.56
C VAL A 27 -5.45 -5.02 13.88
N ILE A 28 -4.42 -5.54 13.20
CA ILE A 28 -3.03 -5.13 13.36
C ILE A 28 -2.71 -4.11 12.29
N GLY A 29 -2.44 -2.88 12.71
CA GLY A 29 -2.14 -1.72 11.87
C GLY A 29 -3.27 -0.71 11.78
N GLY A 30 -2.96 0.54 12.14
CA GLY A 30 -3.87 1.71 12.18
C GLY A 30 -3.80 2.59 10.93
N GLY A 31 -3.42 2.03 9.78
CA GLY A 31 -3.50 2.70 8.48
C GLY A 31 -4.90 2.68 7.88
N ILE A 32 -5.05 3.19 6.64
CA ILE A 32 -6.35 3.27 5.95
C ILE A 32 -7.06 1.93 5.86
N ALA A 33 -6.35 0.83 5.57
CA ALA A 33 -6.97 -0.49 5.48
C ALA A 33 -7.49 -0.96 6.84
N GLY A 34 -6.69 -0.82 7.89
CA GLY A 34 -7.10 -1.22 9.25
C GLY A 34 -8.28 -0.43 9.77
N ILE A 35 -8.27 0.90 9.59
CA ILE A 35 -9.38 1.76 10.03
C ILE A 35 -10.66 1.43 9.26
N LEU A 36 -10.61 1.29 7.93
CA LEU A 36 -11.79 0.95 7.13
C LEU A 36 -12.36 -0.43 7.47
N ILE A 37 -11.50 -1.45 7.63
CA ILE A 37 -11.93 -2.80 8.00
C ILE A 37 -12.55 -2.81 9.41
N ALA A 38 -11.89 -2.21 10.39
CA ALA A 38 -12.40 -2.14 11.77
C ALA A 38 -13.71 -1.36 11.84
N TRP A 39 -13.82 -0.25 11.10
CA TRP A 39 -15.04 0.52 11.03
C TRP A 39 -16.20 -0.30 10.47
N GLN A 40 -15.99 -1.03 9.38
CA GLN A 40 -17.00 -1.91 8.78
C GLN A 40 -17.39 -3.07 9.71
N LEU A 41 -16.44 -3.63 10.45
CA LEU A 41 -16.74 -4.67 11.47
C LEU A 41 -17.60 -4.11 12.60
N ARG A 42 -17.25 -2.92 13.11
CA ARG A 42 -18.03 -2.23 14.13
C ARG A 42 -19.45 -1.92 13.66
N GLN A 43 -19.65 -1.43 12.42
CA GLN A 43 -20.99 -1.19 11.87
C GLN A 43 -21.85 -2.47 11.79
N ARG A 44 -21.21 -3.64 11.80
CA ARG A 44 -21.88 -4.97 11.84
C ARG A 44 -22.02 -5.55 13.25
N GLY A 45 -21.72 -4.76 14.28
CA GLY A 45 -21.84 -5.16 15.68
C GLY A 45 -20.71 -6.06 16.17
N VAL A 46 -19.60 -6.18 15.45
CA VAL A 46 -18.43 -6.96 15.91
C VAL A 46 -17.63 -6.11 16.88
N ASP A 47 -17.32 -6.67 18.06
CA ASP A 47 -16.38 -6.07 19.02
C ASP A 47 -14.96 -6.14 18.46
N VAL A 48 -14.42 -5.00 18.04
CA VAL A 48 -13.15 -4.88 17.31
C VAL A 48 -12.24 -3.83 17.92
N VAL A 49 -10.94 -4.16 17.98
CA VAL A 49 -9.88 -3.22 18.36
C VAL A 49 -8.81 -3.13 17.29
N ILE A 50 -8.16 -1.97 17.19
CA ILE A 50 -6.97 -1.77 16.38
C ILE A 50 -5.74 -1.71 17.31
N LEU A 51 -4.68 -2.44 16.94
CA LEU A 51 -3.37 -2.40 17.59
C LEU A 51 -2.38 -1.74 16.61
N GLU A 52 -1.85 -0.59 16.99
CA GLU A 52 -0.91 0.19 16.18
C GLU A 52 0.41 0.36 16.93
N GLU A 53 1.54 0.05 16.27
CA GLU A 53 2.84 0.09 16.93
C GLU A 53 3.32 1.51 17.22
N GLU A 54 2.96 2.46 16.37
CA GLU A 54 3.29 3.88 16.53
C GLU A 54 1.99 4.69 16.72
N ARG A 55 1.70 5.59 15.81
CA ARG A 55 0.46 6.36 15.76
C ARG A 55 -0.32 6.03 14.49
N ILE A 56 -1.64 6.11 14.55
CA ILE A 56 -2.47 5.85 13.38
C ILE A 56 -2.12 6.79 12.22
N CYS A 57 -2.15 6.26 11.02
CA CYS A 57 -1.93 6.99 9.76
C CYS A 57 -0.53 7.62 9.59
N THR A 58 0.46 7.31 10.42
CA THR A 58 1.83 7.84 10.30
C THR A 58 2.70 7.07 9.32
N GLY A 59 2.29 5.87 8.91
CA GLY A 59 2.94 5.09 7.84
C GLY A 59 2.49 5.53 6.44
N GLN A 60 2.40 4.57 5.50
CA GLN A 60 2.13 4.84 4.07
C GLN A 60 0.83 5.62 3.79
N THR A 61 -0.15 5.54 4.69
CA THR A 61 -1.37 6.34 4.63
C THR A 61 -1.09 7.84 4.67
N GLY A 62 -0.14 8.25 5.50
CA GLY A 62 0.30 9.65 5.61
C GLY A 62 1.15 10.12 4.44
N PHE A 63 1.71 9.23 3.63
CA PHE A 63 2.63 9.57 2.53
C PHE A 63 2.05 9.32 1.14
N THR A 64 0.78 8.95 1.05
CA THR A 64 0.08 8.70 -0.22
C THR A 64 -0.09 9.98 -1.05
N THR A 65 -0.24 9.83 -2.36
CA THR A 65 -0.75 10.91 -3.22
C THR A 65 -2.28 10.99 -3.23
N ALA A 66 -2.98 10.10 -2.52
CA ALA A 66 -4.41 10.08 -2.26
C ALA A 66 -5.32 10.15 -3.50
N LYS A 67 -4.97 9.39 -4.52
CA LYS A 67 -5.78 9.17 -5.73
C LYS A 67 -6.77 8.03 -5.49
N ILE A 68 -8.05 8.26 -5.68
CA ILE A 68 -9.10 7.23 -5.60
C ILE A 68 -9.47 6.87 -7.04
N THR A 69 -8.82 5.85 -7.59
CA THR A 69 -9.01 5.46 -8.99
C THR A 69 -8.95 3.96 -9.19
N CYS A 70 -9.76 3.45 -10.11
CA CYS A 70 -9.63 2.08 -10.62
C CYS A 70 -8.63 1.97 -11.78
N GLN A 71 -8.03 3.08 -12.23
CA GLN A 71 -7.01 3.10 -13.26
C GLN A 71 -5.63 2.78 -12.67
N HIS A 72 -5.29 1.50 -12.61
CA HIS A 72 -4.11 0.96 -11.94
C HIS A 72 -2.96 0.70 -12.92
N ASN A 73 -2.49 1.74 -13.62
CA ASN A 73 -1.50 1.62 -14.69
C ASN A 73 -2.03 0.76 -15.86
N LEU A 74 -1.18 0.16 -16.67
CA LEU A 74 -1.53 -0.77 -17.77
C LEU A 74 -1.91 -2.15 -17.21
N ILE A 75 -3.05 -2.26 -16.53
CA ILE A 75 -3.42 -3.48 -15.80
C ILE A 75 -4.46 -4.33 -16.52
N TYR A 76 -5.45 -3.75 -17.18
CA TYR A 76 -6.62 -4.50 -17.66
C TYR A 76 -6.31 -5.41 -18.82
N ASP A 77 -5.52 -4.95 -19.80
CA ASP A 77 -5.03 -5.81 -20.88
C ASP A 77 -4.20 -6.98 -20.32
N ARG A 78 -3.34 -6.72 -19.34
CA ARG A 78 -2.54 -7.74 -18.66
C ARG A 78 -3.41 -8.75 -17.91
N LEU A 79 -4.40 -8.29 -17.14
CA LEU A 79 -5.29 -9.16 -16.38
C LEU A 79 -6.12 -10.07 -17.29
N ILE A 80 -6.63 -9.56 -18.40
CA ILE A 80 -7.36 -10.39 -19.38
C ILE A 80 -6.47 -11.51 -19.90
N ARG A 81 -5.23 -11.20 -20.29
CA ARG A 81 -4.29 -12.20 -20.81
C ARG A 81 -3.85 -13.23 -19.78
N GLN A 82 -3.66 -12.83 -18.53
CA GLN A 82 -3.10 -13.70 -17.48
C GLN A 82 -4.17 -14.47 -16.70
N PHE A 83 -5.35 -13.91 -16.49
CA PHE A 83 -6.38 -14.46 -15.60
C PHE A 83 -7.72 -14.72 -16.29
N GLY A 84 -7.85 -14.33 -17.57
CA GLY A 84 -9.10 -14.38 -18.31
C GLY A 84 -10.06 -13.22 -18.01
N ARG A 85 -11.01 -13.03 -18.93
CA ARG A 85 -11.93 -11.89 -18.94
C ARG A 85 -12.79 -11.79 -17.67
N GLU A 86 -13.28 -12.90 -17.15
CA GLU A 86 -14.20 -12.89 -16.01
C GLU A 86 -13.51 -12.39 -14.72
N ARG A 87 -12.31 -12.91 -14.40
CA ARG A 87 -11.54 -12.44 -13.25
C ARG A 87 -11.12 -10.99 -13.41
N ALA A 88 -10.69 -10.58 -14.60
CA ALA A 88 -10.36 -9.18 -14.89
C ALA A 88 -11.59 -8.28 -14.70
N ARG A 89 -12.79 -8.72 -15.09
CA ARG A 89 -14.04 -7.99 -14.89
C ARG A 89 -14.40 -7.84 -13.44
N LEU A 90 -14.25 -8.86 -12.62
CA LEU A 90 -14.49 -8.78 -11.18
C LEU A 90 -13.50 -7.84 -10.49
N TYR A 91 -12.22 -7.86 -10.87
CA TYR A 91 -11.22 -6.90 -10.41
C TYR A 91 -11.62 -5.46 -10.74
N ALA A 92 -11.99 -5.20 -11.99
CA ALA A 92 -12.44 -3.89 -12.47
C ALA A 92 -13.66 -3.39 -11.68
N LYS A 93 -14.69 -4.26 -11.55
CA LYS A 93 -15.92 -3.94 -10.80
C LYS A 93 -15.66 -3.64 -9.32
N ALA A 94 -14.81 -4.43 -8.65
CA ALA A 94 -14.48 -4.21 -7.24
C ALA A 94 -13.83 -2.84 -7.02
N ASN A 95 -12.86 -2.47 -7.86
CA ASN A 95 -12.16 -1.19 -7.74
C ASN A 95 -13.03 0.00 -8.18
N LEU A 96 -13.89 -0.18 -9.19
CA LEU A 96 -14.85 0.86 -9.59
C LEU A 96 -15.90 1.08 -8.50
N ALA A 97 -16.42 0.02 -7.89
CA ALA A 97 -17.33 0.12 -6.75
C ALA A 97 -16.67 0.83 -5.56
N ALA A 98 -15.38 0.56 -5.30
CA ALA A 98 -14.63 1.23 -4.23
C ALA A 98 -14.60 2.76 -4.38
N VAL A 99 -14.52 3.28 -5.60
CA VAL A 99 -14.61 4.73 -5.86
C VAL A 99 -15.97 5.28 -5.43
N GLY A 100 -17.05 4.58 -5.74
CA GLY A 100 -18.41 4.96 -5.34
C GLY A 100 -18.64 4.85 -3.83
N GLU A 101 -18.08 3.83 -3.17
CA GLU A 101 -18.21 3.65 -1.71
C GLU A 101 -17.51 4.77 -0.92
N TYR A 102 -16.39 5.31 -1.39
CA TYR A 102 -15.79 6.51 -0.79
C TYR A 102 -16.75 7.69 -0.83
N GLU A 103 -17.31 8.02 -2.00
CA GLU A 103 -18.25 9.13 -2.14
C GLU A 103 -19.50 8.96 -1.28
N LYS A 104 -20.08 7.75 -1.29
CA LYS A 104 -21.23 7.40 -0.48
C LYS A 104 -20.94 7.63 1.01
N LEU A 105 -19.85 7.08 1.53
CA LEU A 105 -19.48 7.20 2.93
C LEU A 105 -19.20 8.66 3.33
N ILE A 106 -18.50 9.41 2.48
CA ILE A 106 -18.21 10.84 2.68
C ILE A 106 -19.51 11.63 2.76
N ARG A 107 -20.45 11.39 1.85
CA ARG A 107 -21.76 12.07 1.82
C ARG A 107 -22.64 11.70 3.02
N GLU A 108 -22.76 10.42 3.33
CA GLU A 108 -23.61 9.92 4.43
C GLU A 108 -23.12 10.40 5.79
N ARG A 109 -21.79 10.46 5.97
CA ARG A 109 -21.16 10.92 7.22
C ARG A 109 -20.83 12.42 7.21
N LYS A 110 -21.14 13.15 6.13
CA LYS A 110 -20.85 14.58 5.95
C LYS A 110 -19.41 14.93 6.27
N ILE A 111 -18.46 14.13 5.73
CA ILE A 111 -17.03 14.28 6.00
C ILE A 111 -16.46 15.39 5.12
N ASP A 112 -15.96 16.45 5.74
CA ASP A 112 -15.19 17.48 5.04
C ASP A 112 -13.73 17.02 4.87
N CYS A 113 -13.41 16.52 3.68
CA CYS A 113 -12.11 15.94 3.35
C CYS A 113 -11.60 16.29 1.94
N ASP A 114 -11.98 17.46 1.44
CA ASP A 114 -11.55 17.97 0.12
C ASP A 114 -11.83 16.94 -1.01
N PHE A 115 -12.91 16.19 -0.89
CA PHE A 115 -13.28 15.19 -1.89
C PHE A 115 -13.74 15.87 -3.17
N SER A 116 -13.18 15.41 -4.31
CA SER A 116 -13.63 15.87 -5.63
C SER A 116 -13.61 14.74 -6.64
N ARG A 117 -14.65 14.70 -7.49
CA ARG A 117 -14.63 13.85 -8.68
C ARG A 117 -13.63 14.36 -9.67
N GLN A 118 -12.88 13.44 -10.27
CA GLN A 118 -11.81 13.75 -11.20
C GLN A 118 -11.83 12.79 -12.39
N THR A 119 -11.32 13.27 -13.52
CA THR A 119 -10.92 12.39 -14.61
C THR A 119 -9.51 11.89 -14.35
N SER A 120 -9.29 10.59 -14.53
CA SER A 120 -7.95 9.98 -14.48
C SER A 120 -7.44 9.69 -15.88
N TRP A 121 -6.19 10.03 -16.12
CA TRP A 121 -5.51 9.92 -17.40
C TRP A 121 -4.27 9.03 -17.26
N LEU A 122 -4.22 7.96 -18.02
CA LEU A 122 -3.01 7.17 -18.17
C LEU A 122 -2.38 7.53 -19.52
N PHE A 123 -1.20 8.14 -19.52
CA PHE A 123 -0.60 8.73 -20.73
C PHE A 123 0.78 8.16 -21.05
N SER A 124 1.12 8.20 -22.33
CA SER A 124 2.47 7.94 -22.84
C SER A 124 2.97 9.12 -23.69
N THR A 125 4.24 9.45 -23.50
CA THR A 125 4.99 10.42 -24.32
C THR A 125 5.84 9.73 -25.37
N GLU A 126 5.99 8.39 -25.31
CA GLU A 126 6.88 7.62 -26.19
C GLU A 126 6.11 6.71 -27.16
N LYS A 127 5.27 5.81 -26.67
CA LYS A 127 4.59 4.76 -27.43
C LYS A 127 3.12 4.66 -27.09
N VAL A 128 2.26 4.48 -28.09
CA VAL A 128 0.80 4.45 -27.92
C VAL A 128 0.21 3.05 -27.71
N ASP A 129 0.85 2.00 -28.22
CA ASP A 129 0.30 0.65 -28.29
C ASP A 129 -0.18 0.11 -26.95
N GLY A 130 0.54 0.39 -25.88
CA GLY A 130 0.15 -0.03 -24.52
C GLY A 130 -1.12 0.66 -24.04
N VAL A 131 -1.22 1.95 -24.31
CA VAL A 131 -2.35 2.80 -23.88
C VAL A 131 -3.60 2.48 -24.70
N GLU A 132 -3.47 2.23 -26.00
CA GLU A 132 -4.59 1.83 -26.88
C GLU A 132 -5.16 0.48 -26.47
N ARG A 133 -4.29 -0.53 -26.24
CA ARG A 133 -4.75 -1.85 -25.76
C ARG A 133 -5.44 -1.75 -24.41
N GLU A 134 -4.93 -0.93 -23.49
CA GLU A 134 -5.54 -0.71 -22.17
C GLU A 134 -6.93 -0.07 -22.30
N ALA A 135 -7.11 0.93 -23.18
CA ALA A 135 -8.41 1.53 -23.45
C ALA A 135 -9.42 0.50 -23.98
N GLY A 136 -9.00 -0.35 -24.91
CA GLY A 136 -9.81 -1.45 -25.44
C GLY A 136 -10.18 -2.47 -24.36
N ALA A 137 -9.21 -2.89 -23.56
CA ALA A 137 -9.38 -3.82 -22.46
C ALA A 137 -10.33 -3.27 -21.39
N ALA A 138 -10.16 -2.03 -20.98
CA ALA A 138 -11.02 -1.38 -19.99
C ALA A 138 -12.49 -1.34 -20.45
N ARG A 139 -12.74 -0.93 -21.71
CA ARG A 139 -14.10 -0.96 -22.29
C ARG A 139 -14.70 -2.35 -22.32
N LEU A 140 -13.90 -3.36 -22.69
CA LEU A 140 -14.35 -4.76 -22.71
C LEU A 140 -14.79 -5.26 -21.33
N LEU A 141 -14.23 -4.69 -20.25
CA LEU A 141 -14.57 -5.02 -18.87
C LEU A 141 -15.71 -4.16 -18.31
N GLY A 142 -16.24 -3.21 -19.09
CA GLY A 142 -17.36 -2.36 -18.73
C GLY A 142 -16.95 -1.05 -18.04
N ILE A 143 -15.70 -0.63 -18.15
CA ILE A 143 -15.24 0.68 -17.68
C ILE A 143 -15.48 1.71 -18.79
N ASN A 144 -16.00 2.89 -18.43
CA ASN A 144 -16.07 4.02 -19.36
C ASN A 144 -14.66 4.57 -19.60
N ALA A 145 -14.02 4.10 -20.67
CA ALA A 145 -12.66 4.41 -21.02
C ALA A 145 -12.58 4.92 -22.46
N GLU A 146 -11.89 6.03 -22.66
CA GLU A 146 -11.71 6.69 -23.95
C GLU A 146 -10.23 6.82 -24.27
N TYR A 147 -9.83 6.43 -25.48
CA TYR A 147 -8.50 6.74 -26.01
C TYR A 147 -8.50 8.15 -26.60
N THR A 148 -7.46 8.92 -26.33
CA THR A 148 -7.30 10.29 -26.83
C THR A 148 -5.82 10.66 -26.96
N THR A 149 -5.52 11.68 -27.76
CA THR A 149 -4.19 12.30 -27.84
C THR A 149 -4.13 13.65 -27.11
N TYR A 150 -5.26 14.11 -26.55
CA TYR A 150 -5.36 15.39 -25.85
C TYR A 150 -5.63 15.17 -24.36
N THR A 151 -4.78 15.71 -23.50
CA THR A 151 -4.88 15.60 -22.04
C THR A 151 -4.96 16.95 -21.31
N GLY A 152 -4.72 18.05 -22.02
CA GLY A 152 -4.57 19.38 -21.43
C GLY A 152 -3.26 19.61 -20.66
N LEU A 153 -2.37 18.60 -20.55
CA LEU A 153 -1.07 18.77 -19.92
C LEU A 153 -0.19 19.78 -20.67
N PRO A 154 0.71 20.50 -19.96
CA PRO A 154 1.56 21.54 -20.58
C PRO A 154 2.68 20.99 -21.46
N PHE A 155 2.69 19.68 -21.70
CA PHE A 155 3.64 19.00 -22.56
C PHE A 155 2.91 18.03 -23.50
N LYS A 156 3.58 17.67 -24.60
CA LYS A 156 2.99 16.82 -25.62
C LYS A 156 2.93 15.36 -25.19
N VAL A 157 1.75 14.74 -25.30
CA VAL A 157 1.54 13.30 -25.15
C VAL A 157 1.31 12.67 -26.52
N LYS A 158 1.72 11.40 -26.70
CA LYS A 158 1.43 10.65 -27.92
C LYS A 158 0.09 9.96 -27.87
N GLY A 159 -0.34 9.54 -26.69
CA GLY A 159 -1.63 8.93 -26.45
C GLY A 159 -1.94 8.83 -24.97
N ALA A 160 -3.23 8.80 -24.65
CA ALA A 160 -3.73 8.62 -23.30
C ALA A 160 -5.02 7.81 -23.29
N VAL A 161 -5.30 7.15 -22.20
CA VAL A 161 -6.63 6.62 -21.89
C VAL A 161 -7.22 7.39 -20.72
N LYS A 162 -8.43 7.85 -20.91
CA LYS A 162 -9.21 8.65 -19.98
C LYS A 162 -10.24 7.76 -19.28
N PHE A 163 -10.27 7.81 -17.94
CA PHE A 163 -11.31 7.21 -17.10
C PHE A 163 -12.05 8.32 -16.37
N GLU A 164 -13.32 8.46 -16.63
CA GLU A 164 -14.17 9.42 -15.94
C GLU A 164 -14.62 8.91 -14.57
N GLN A 165 -15.17 9.81 -13.76
CA GLN A 165 -15.76 9.50 -12.46
C GLN A 165 -14.78 8.86 -11.44
N GLN A 166 -13.51 9.14 -11.58
CA GLN A 166 -12.53 8.84 -10.54
C GLN A 166 -12.59 9.92 -9.46
N ALA A 167 -11.73 9.90 -8.45
CA ALA A 167 -11.77 10.88 -7.38
C ALA A 167 -10.42 11.11 -6.72
N GLN A 168 -10.36 12.16 -5.93
CA GLN A 168 -9.27 12.47 -5.01
C GLN A 168 -9.81 13.09 -3.74
N PHE A 169 -9.04 13.09 -2.67
CA PHE A 169 -9.46 13.61 -1.38
C PHE A 169 -8.26 13.91 -0.46
N HIS A 170 -8.53 14.40 0.75
CA HIS A 170 -7.59 14.49 1.84
C HIS A 170 -7.73 13.25 2.76
N PRO A 171 -6.80 12.27 2.70
CA PRO A 171 -7.01 10.96 3.33
C PRO A 171 -7.08 11.05 4.86
N LEU A 172 -6.29 11.92 5.48
CA LEU A 172 -6.24 12.01 6.94
C LEU A 172 -7.49 12.71 7.52
N LYS A 173 -8.03 13.74 6.86
CA LYS A 173 -9.32 14.34 7.25
C LYS A 173 -10.44 13.30 7.19
N PHE A 174 -10.48 12.48 6.14
CA PHE A 174 -11.45 11.40 6.00
C PHE A 174 -11.32 10.37 7.13
N LEU A 175 -10.12 9.87 7.38
CA LEU A 175 -9.88 8.82 8.36
C LEU A 175 -10.06 9.31 9.80
N LYS A 176 -9.84 10.59 10.08
CA LYS A 176 -10.04 11.19 11.41
C LYS A 176 -11.46 10.97 11.92
N VAL A 177 -12.47 11.14 11.05
CA VAL A 177 -13.87 10.95 11.41
C VAL A 177 -14.17 9.49 11.73
N LEU A 178 -13.70 8.56 10.90
CA LEU A 178 -13.94 7.13 11.11
C LEU A 178 -13.20 6.59 12.34
N ALA A 179 -11.95 7.02 12.53
CA ALA A 179 -11.13 6.61 13.66
C ALA A 179 -11.70 7.09 15.01
N ALA A 180 -12.47 8.19 15.03
CA ALA A 180 -13.10 8.68 16.26
C ALA A 180 -14.12 7.69 16.85
N GLU A 181 -14.68 6.82 16.02
CA GLU A 181 -15.66 5.82 16.44
C GLU A 181 -15.01 4.50 16.93
N LEU A 182 -13.69 4.32 16.80
CA LEU A 182 -13.01 3.05 17.00
C LEU A 182 -12.23 2.98 18.31
N THR A 183 -12.15 1.79 18.88
CA THR A 183 -11.22 1.46 19.96
C THR A 183 -9.86 1.16 19.36
N ILE A 184 -8.89 2.06 19.60
CA ILE A 184 -7.55 1.99 19.02
C ILE A 184 -6.54 2.10 20.17
N TYR A 185 -5.55 1.22 20.17
CA TYR A 185 -4.38 1.28 21.04
C TYR A 185 -3.15 1.63 20.20
N GLU A 186 -2.65 2.85 20.36
CA GLU A 186 -1.38 3.31 19.78
C GLU A 186 -0.22 2.86 20.67
N HIS A 187 1.02 2.95 20.17
CA HIS A 187 2.23 2.51 20.91
C HIS A 187 2.08 1.10 21.49
N THR A 188 1.41 0.24 20.71
CA THR A 188 1.09 -1.14 21.10
C THR A 188 1.47 -2.07 19.97
N ARG A 189 2.71 -2.55 20.00
CA ARG A 189 3.25 -3.40 18.97
C ARG A 189 2.95 -4.88 19.22
N VAL A 190 2.35 -5.53 18.24
CA VAL A 190 2.18 -6.99 18.23
C VAL A 190 3.52 -7.64 17.86
N ILE A 191 4.07 -8.43 18.78
CA ILE A 191 5.38 -9.10 18.64
C ILE A 191 5.21 -10.50 18.04
N SER A 192 4.24 -11.26 18.54
CA SER A 192 3.99 -12.63 18.10
C SER A 192 2.52 -13.02 18.26
N LEU A 193 2.14 -14.12 17.62
CA LEU A 193 0.80 -14.68 17.70
C LEU A 193 0.87 -16.18 18.05
N GLU A 194 0.03 -16.60 18.98
CA GLU A 194 -0.12 -17.98 19.41
C GLU A 194 -1.55 -18.48 19.19
N GLY A 195 -1.73 -19.76 18.85
CA GLY A 195 -3.05 -20.35 18.60
C GLY A 195 -3.57 -20.16 17.17
N GLY A 196 -4.90 -20.24 17.00
CA GLY A 196 -5.58 -20.10 15.71
C GLY A 196 -5.25 -21.22 14.69
N ASN A 197 -4.66 -22.33 15.11
CA ASN A 197 -4.27 -23.45 14.25
C ASN A 197 -5.42 -24.45 14.07
N VAL A 198 -5.46 -25.09 12.90
CA VAL A 198 -6.23 -26.33 12.71
C VAL A 198 -5.35 -27.51 13.12
N ILE A 199 -5.71 -28.23 14.18
CA ILE A 199 -5.03 -29.44 14.63
C ILE A 199 -6.03 -30.58 14.60
N ARG A 200 -5.75 -31.64 13.84
CA ARG A 200 -6.59 -32.85 13.69
C ARG A 200 -8.08 -32.52 13.40
N GLY A 201 -8.33 -31.54 12.51
CA GLY A 201 -9.68 -31.13 12.13
C GLY A 201 -10.41 -30.25 13.16
N ARG A 202 -9.78 -29.92 14.29
CA ARG A 202 -10.30 -28.95 15.26
C ARG A 202 -9.57 -27.63 15.12
N THR A 203 -10.30 -26.53 14.99
CA THR A 203 -9.75 -25.19 14.97
C THR A 203 -9.66 -24.64 16.39
N ALA A 204 -8.50 -24.14 16.79
CA ALA A 204 -8.41 -23.34 18.02
C ALA A 204 -9.26 -22.07 17.79
N GLU A 205 -10.27 -21.87 18.66
CA GLU A 205 -11.26 -20.80 18.49
C GLU A 205 -10.66 -19.39 18.65
N LYS A 206 -9.54 -19.27 19.36
CA LYS A 206 -8.93 -17.99 19.71
C LYS A 206 -7.44 -17.94 19.40
N THR A 207 -6.97 -16.75 19.13
CA THR A 207 -5.56 -16.41 18.95
C THR A 207 -5.14 -15.42 20.03
N SER A 208 -4.02 -15.66 20.68
CA SER A 208 -3.36 -14.71 21.58
C SER A 208 -2.36 -13.87 20.78
N LEU A 209 -2.57 -12.56 20.74
CA LEU A 209 -1.63 -11.58 20.18
C LEU A 209 -0.78 -11.06 21.34
N ILE A 210 0.49 -11.44 21.37
CA ILE A 210 1.45 -10.98 22.37
C ILE A 210 1.96 -9.62 21.93
N THR A 211 1.73 -8.62 22.75
CA THR A 211 2.20 -7.25 22.51
C THR A 211 3.29 -6.85 23.52
N ASP A 212 3.94 -5.73 23.30
CA ASP A 212 4.88 -5.11 24.25
C ASP A 212 4.16 -4.47 25.47
N ARG A 213 2.82 -4.51 25.52
CA ARG A 213 1.98 -3.87 26.54
C ARG A 213 0.99 -4.80 27.24
N GLY A 214 0.86 -6.06 26.78
CA GLY A 214 -0.09 -7.04 27.29
C GLY A 214 -0.49 -8.04 26.22
N VAL A 215 -1.55 -8.79 26.46
CA VAL A 215 -2.05 -9.84 25.56
C VAL A 215 -3.46 -9.52 25.10
N VAL A 216 -3.70 -9.56 23.79
CA VAL A 216 -5.04 -9.48 23.21
C VAL A 216 -5.46 -10.86 22.74
N THR A 217 -6.54 -11.39 23.32
CA THR A 217 -7.13 -12.65 22.87
C THR A 217 -8.29 -12.38 21.94
N ALA A 218 -8.18 -12.81 20.68
CA ALA A 218 -9.18 -12.55 19.64
C ALA A 218 -9.65 -13.81 18.93
N SER A 219 -10.93 -13.88 18.56
CA SER A 219 -11.48 -14.93 17.71
C SER A 219 -11.08 -14.75 16.23
N GLN A 220 -10.93 -13.51 15.79
CA GLN A 220 -10.55 -13.15 14.42
C GLN A 220 -9.35 -12.18 14.45
N VAL A 221 -8.38 -12.38 13.59
CA VAL A 221 -7.19 -11.51 13.48
C VAL A 221 -7.02 -11.01 12.04
N VAL A 222 -6.85 -9.71 11.89
CA VAL A 222 -6.66 -9.07 10.58
C VAL A 222 -5.29 -8.39 10.51
N PHE A 223 -4.44 -8.83 9.59
CA PHE A 223 -3.18 -8.17 9.28
C PHE A 223 -3.44 -7.06 8.25
N ALA A 224 -3.42 -5.81 8.69
CA ALA A 224 -3.55 -4.60 7.88
C ALA A 224 -2.32 -3.68 8.06
N CYS A 225 -1.19 -4.25 8.41
CA CYS A 225 0.08 -3.60 8.76
C CYS A 225 1.02 -3.44 7.56
N HIS A 226 0.51 -3.16 6.37
CA HIS A 226 1.25 -2.95 5.12
C HIS A 226 2.01 -4.21 4.66
N TYR A 227 3.00 -4.67 5.40
CA TYR A 227 3.75 -5.90 5.16
C TYR A 227 3.58 -6.85 6.36
N PRO A 228 3.01 -8.07 6.17
CA PRO A 228 2.84 -9.01 7.26
C PRO A 228 4.18 -9.48 7.82
N PHE A 229 4.39 -9.32 9.13
CA PHE A 229 5.64 -9.70 9.80
C PHE A 229 5.70 -11.20 10.16
N VAL A 230 4.60 -11.93 10.03
CA VAL A 230 4.54 -13.38 10.24
C VAL A 230 4.93 -14.11 8.95
N ASN A 231 6.10 -14.73 8.95
CA ASN A 231 6.65 -15.40 7.78
C ASN A 231 5.91 -16.71 7.42
N PHE A 232 5.47 -17.47 8.42
CA PHE A 232 4.82 -18.76 8.26
C PHE A 232 3.44 -18.75 8.93
N PRO A 233 2.41 -19.41 8.32
CA PRO A 233 2.46 -20.26 7.12
C PRO A 233 2.26 -19.50 5.79
N GLY A 234 2.05 -18.19 5.76
CA GLY A 234 1.65 -17.42 4.57
C GLY A 234 2.75 -17.27 3.50
N LEU A 235 4.02 -17.43 3.86
CA LEU A 235 5.19 -17.25 2.98
C LEU A 235 5.22 -15.87 2.29
N TYR A 236 4.74 -14.82 2.95
CA TYR A 236 4.63 -13.48 2.36
C TYR A 236 6.00 -12.91 1.99
N PHE A 237 7.07 -13.28 2.68
CA PHE A 237 8.44 -12.90 2.34
C PHE A 237 8.87 -13.34 0.91
N ALA A 238 8.35 -14.45 0.40
CA ALA A 238 8.61 -14.89 -0.96
C ALA A 238 7.66 -14.26 -2.01
N ARG A 239 6.52 -13.72 -1.55
CA ARG A 239 5.40 -13.29 -2.38
C ARG A 239 5.26 -11.78 -2.49
N LEU A 240 5.99 -11.03 -1.69
CA LEU A 240 5.93 -9.59 -1.61
C LEU A 240 7.34 -9.00 -1.73
N HIS A 241 7.43 -7.83 -2.34
CA HIS A 241 8.59 -6.96 -2.24
C HIS A 241 8.12 -5.52 -2.04
N GLN A 242 9.03 -4.61 -1.77
CA GLN A 242 8.67 -3.21 -1.62
C GLN A 242 9.37 -2.34 -2.65
N GLU A 243 8.64 -1.33 -3.13
CA GLU A 243 9.14 -0.28 -4.00
C GLU A 243 8.97 1.07 -3.32
N ARG A 244 9.97 1.93 -3.47
CA ARG A 244 9.91 3.32 -3.04
C ARG A 244 9.57 4.22 -4.21
N SER A 245 8.81 5.27 -3.96
CA SER A 245 8.47 6.33 -4.90
C SER A 245 8.59 7.67 -4.21
N TYR A 246 8.93 8.69 -4.96
CA TYR A 246 9.18 10.04 -4.44
C TYR A 246 8.09 11.00 -4.89
N VAL A 247 7.83 12.03 -4.08
CA VAL A 247 6.81 13.05 -4.35
C VAL A 247 7.36 14.41 -3.95
N VAL A 248 7.14 15.40 -4.82
CA VAL A 248 7.34 16.82 -4.52
C VAL A 248 6.00 17.55 -4.61
N ALA A 249 5.73 18.43 -3.67
CA ALA A 249 4.60 19.34 -3.70
C ALA A 249 5.10 20.71 -4.21
N LEU A 250 4.46 21.22 -5.25
CA LEU A 250 4.87 22.40 -5.99
C LEU A 250 3.81 23.49 -5.87
N GLU A 251 4.21 24.68 -5.50
CA GLU A 251 3.43 25.89 -5.73
C GLU A 251 3.75 26.49 -7.11
N ASN A 252 2.90 27.37 -7.62
CA ASN A 252 3.00 28.01 -8.93
C ASN A 252 3.07 27.03 -10.12
N ALA A 253 2.75 25.76 -9.92
CA ALA A 253 2.67 24.75 -10.97
C ALA A 253 1.23 24.66 -11.51
N ARG A 254 0.94 25.39 -12.58
CA ARG A 254 -0.40 25.42 -13.19
C ARG A 254 -0.62 24.17 -14.03
N MET A 255 -1.38 23.22 -13.51
CA MET A 255 -1.83 22.04 -14.25
C MET A 255 -3.35 22.02 -14.40
N PRO A 256 -3.89 21.34 -15.43
CA PRO A 256 -5.34 21.13 -15.56
C PRO A 256 -5.87 20.24 -14.43
N GLU A 257 -7.20 20.31 -14.20
CA GLU A 257 -7.86 19.37 -13.28
C GLU A 257 -7.72 17.93 -13.78
N GLY A 258 -7.57 17.00 -12.85
CA GLY A 258 -7.45 15.59 -13.15
C GLY A 258 -6.33 14.88 -12.39
N ILE A 259 -6.31 13.58 -12.58
CA ILE A 259 -5.26 12.67 -12.10
C ILE A 259 -4.51 12.17 -13.32
N TYR A 260 -3.19 12.34 -13.36
CA TYR A 260 -2.37 11.96 -14.50
C TYR A 260 -1.30 10.96 -14.08
N LEU A 261 -1.16 9.91 -14.88
CA LEU A 261 -0.24 8.79 -14.63
C LEU A 261 0.51 8.48 -15.93
N GLY A 262 1.82 8.71 -15.95
CA GLY A 262 2.70 8.33 -17.06
C GLY A 262 3.02 6.83 -17.02
N VAL A 263 3.12 6.22 -18.18
CA VAL A 263 3.49 4.80 -18.31
C VAL A 263 4.94 4.58 -18.71
N ASP A 264 5.62 5.63 -19.18
CA ASP A 264 7.00 5.59 -19.67
C ASP A 264 8.00 5.88 -18.55
N GLY A 265 9.25 5.41 -18.70
CA GLY A 265 10.40 5.79 -17.90
C GLY A 265 10.11 5.81 -16.38
N ASP A 266 10.29 6.98 -15.79
CA ASP A 266 10.14 7.21 -14.33
C ASP A 266 8.69 7.20 -13.82
N LYS A 267 7.72 6.94 -14.70
CA LYS A 267 6.29 6.79 -14.39
C LYS A 267 5.75 7.98 -13.58
N PHE A 268 6.00 9.17 -14.06
CA PHE A 268 5.56 10.40 -13.39
C PHE A 268 4.05 10.43 -13.19
N SER A 269 3.63 10.94 -12.04
CA SER A 269 2.23 11.12 -11.73
C SER A 269 1.95 12.53 -11.23
N LEU A 270 0.81 13.09 -11.62
CA LEU A 270 0.44 14.46 -11.32
C LEU A 270 -0.99 14.51 -10.79
N ARG A 271 -1.24 15.36 -9.78
CA ARG A 271 -2.58 15.77 -9.34
C ARG A 271 -2.50 17.07 -8.54
N LYS A 272 -3.63 17.78 -8.46
CA LYS A 272 -3.77 18.92 -7.54
C LYS A 272 -4.10 18.48 -6.12
N ALA A 273 -3.63 19.25 -5.13
CA ALA A 273 -4.01 19.17 -3.74
C ALA A 273 -4.15 20.59 -3.18
N GLY A 274 -5.38 21.12 -3.19
CA GLY A 274 -5.59 22.56 -3.01
C GLY A 274 -4.87 23.37 -4.10
N ASP A 275 -4.10 24.36 -3.70
CA ASP A 275 -3.31 25.19 -4.60
C ASP A 275 -1.98 24.56 -5.05
N LEU A 276 -1.64 23.40 -4.48
CA LEU A 276 -0.42 22.68 -4.80
C LEU A 276 -0.61 21.67 -5.93
N THR A 277 0.42 21.49 -6.73
CA THR A 277 0.55 20.35 -7.64
C THR A 277 1.48 19.31 -7.03
N LEU A 278 1.02 18.08 -6.91
CA LEU A 278 1.85 16.95 -6.50
C LEU A 278 2.43 16.29 -7.74
N LEU A 279 3.75 16.26 -7.83
CA LEU A 279 4.50 15.51 -8.83
C LEU A 279 5.19 14.33 -8.15
N GLY A 280 4.83 13.11 -8.54
CA GLY A 280 5.45 11.88 -8.05
C GLY A 280 6.10 11.09 -9.18
N GLY A 281 7.02 10.18 -8.83
CA GLY A 281 7.71 9.34 -9.81
C GLY A 281 8.92 8.61 -9.24
N CYS A 282 9.87 8.29 -10.13
CA CYS A 282 11.19 7.75 -9.80
C CYS A 282 11.11 6.48 -8.94
N SER A 283 10.22 5.55 -9.31
CA SER A 283 9.99 4.34 -8.54
C SER A 283 11.09 3.31 -8.74
N HIS A 284 11.62 2.79 -7.65
CA HIS A 284 12.60 1.70 -7.67
C HIS A 284 12.33 0.70 -6.54
N ARG A 285 12.91 -0.49 -6.64
CA ARG A 285 12.87 -1.45 -5.53
C ARG A 285 13.59 -0.84 -4.32
N THR A 286 12.98 -0.93 -3.13
CA THR A 286 13.60 -0.47 -1.88
C THR A 286 15.00 -1.06 -1.73
N GLY A 287 15.99 -0.25 -1.32
CA GLY A 287 17.40 -0.62 -1.31
C GLY A 287 18.08 -0.61 -2.68
N GLY A 288 17.42 -0.12 -3.73
CA GLY A 288 17.98 0.04 -5.08
C GLY A 288 18.66 1.38 -5.32
N ASN A 289 18.22 2.43 -4.64
CA ASN A 289 18.79 3.78 -4.77
C ASN A 289 20.00 3.96 -3.84
N ARG A 290 21.20 3.81 -4.37
CA ARG A 290 22.45 3.99 -3.61
C ARG A 290 23.03 5.39 -3.72
N GLY A 291 22.83 6.04 -4.85
CA GLY A 291 23.42 7.33 -5.20
C GLY A 291 22.59 8.53 -4.79
N GLY A 292 21.28 8.35 -4.60
CA GLY A 292 20.33 9.45 -4.47
C GLY A 292 20.08 10.18 -5.79
N GLY A 293 19.37 11.31 -5.72
CA GLY A 293 19.08 12.18 -6.85
C GLY A 293 17.67 12.02 -7.43
N GLU A 294 16.83 11.20 -6.83
CA GLU A 294 15.45 11.00 -7.34
C GLU A 294 14.59 12.25 -7.18
N TYR A 295 14.81 13.02 -6.12
CA TYR A 295 14.16 14.32 -5.95
C TYR A 295 14.65 15.35 -6.99
N ASP A 296 15.92 15.30 -7.36
CA ASP A 296 16.47 16.22 -8.38
C ASP A 296 15.85 15.93 -9.74
N VAL A 297 15.68 14.66 -10.11
CA VAL A 297 14.95 14.25 -11.34
C VAL A 297 13.52 14.81 -11.34
N LEU A 298 12.80 14.74 -10.19
CA LEU A 298 11.46 15.33 -10.08
C LEU A 298 11.48 16.85 -10.24
N LEU A 299 12.46 17.53 -9.64
CA LEU A 299 12.58 18.99 -9.71
C LEU A 299 12.97 19.47 -11.11
N GLU A 300 13.89 18.78 -11.80
CA GLU A 300 14.21 19.06 -13.19
C GLU A 300 12.97 18.92 -14.08
N LYS A 301 12.19 17.86 -13.85
CA LYS A 301 10.96 17.63 -14.60
C LYS A 301 9.90 18.70 -14.27
N ALA A 302 9.82 19.13 -13.02
CA ALA A 302 8.94 20.21 -12.58
C ALA A 302 9.28 21.53 -13.29
N GLN A 303 10.56 21.89 -13.37
CA GLN A 303 10.99 23.11 -14.08
C GLN A 303 10.73 23.02 -15.58
N GLN A 304 10.88 21.83 -16.18
CA GLN A 304 10.58 21.62 -17.59
C GLN A 304 9.09 21.80 -17.92
N TRP A 305 8.21 21.26 -17.06
CA TRP A 305 6.77 21.26 -17.31
C TRP A 305 6.05 22.48 -16.77
N PHE A 306 6.55 23.04 -15.68
CA PHE A 306 5.98 24.17 -14.95
C PHE A 306 7.07 25.20 -14.63
N PRO A 307 7.57 25.93 -15.62
CA PRO A 307 8.61 26.96 -15.40
C PRO A 307 8.17 27.96 -14.31
N GLY A 308 9.04 28.20 -13.34
CA GLY A 308 8.76 29.08 -12.20
C GLY A 308 8.00 28.41 -11.05
N SER A 309 7.72 27.10 -11.13
CA SER A 309 7.25 26.35 -9.97
C SER A 309 8.31 26.26 -8.89
N ARG A 310 7.86 26.18 -7.62
CA ARG A 310 8.75 26.08 -6.46
C ARG A 310 8.32 24.90 -5.59
N GLU A 311 9.29 24.10 -5.15
CA GLU A 311 9.06 23.08 -4.16
C GLU A 311 8.72 23.70 -2.80
N VAL A 312 7.65 23.20 -2.19
CA VAL A 312 7.26 23.55 -0.81
C VAL A 312 7.42 22.38 0.14
N LYS A 313 7.37 21.15 -0.39
CA LYS A 313 7.54 19.94 0.40
C LYS A 313 7.92 18.74 -0.45
N ARG A 314 8.66 17.80 0.15
CA ARG A 314 8.98 16.51 -0.45
C ARG A 314 8.82 15.36 0.56
N TRP A 315 8.48 14.19 0.05
CA TRP A 315 8.44 12.94 0.83
C TRP A 315 8.53 11.75 -0.09
N SER A 316 8.82 10.58 0.48
CA SER A 316 8.71 9.31 -0.24
C SER A 316 7.61 8.42 0.35
N ALA A 317 7.19 7.45 -0.42
CA ALA A 317 6.26 6.40 -0.02
C ALA A 317 6.83 5.04 -0.40
N GLN A 318 6.61 4.04 0.44
CA GLN A 318 7.05 2.67 0.21
C GLN A 318 5.84 1.79 -0.01
N ASP A 319 5.74 1.17 -1.18
CA ASP A 319 4.60 0.40 -1.61
C ASP A 319 4.89 -1.11 -1.59
N CYS A 320 3.95 -1.88 -1.05
CA CYS A 320 4.04 -3.33 -1.02
C CYS A 320 3.49 -3.92 -2.31
N MET A 321 4.33 -4.62 -3.07
CA MET A 321 4.06 -5.18 -4.38
C MET A 321 3.80 -6.67 -4.31
N SER A 322 2.71 -7.15 -4.88
CA SER A 322 2.38 -8.58 -4.98
C SER A 322 3.00 -9.22 -6.23
N LEU A 323 3.13 -10.55 -6.24
CA LEU A 323 3.72 -11.28 -7.36
C LEU A 323 3.00 -11.08 -8.70
N ASP A 324 1.70 -11.03 -8.67
CA ASP A 324 0.83 -11.01 -9.85
C ASP A 324 0.18 -9.64 -10.10
N GLY A 325 0.50 -8.64 -9.26
CA GLY A 325 -0.04 -7.28 -9.36
C GLY A 325 -1.50 -7.15 -8.92
N ILE A 326 -2.09 -8.19 -8.30
CA ILE A 326 -3.38 -8.11 -7.62
C ILE A 326 -3.14 -8.12 -6.10
N PRO A 327 -3.77 -7.26 -5.30
CA PRO A 327 -3.67 -7.28 -3.84
C PRO A 327 -4.02 -8.64 -3.22
N TYR A 328 -3.39 -8.97 -2.09
CA TYR A 328 -3.77 -10.12 -1.27
C TYR A 328 -4.75 -9.66 -0.19
N ILE A 329 -6.03 -10.02 -0.37
CA ILE A 329 -7.11 -9.65 0.55
C ILE A 329 -7.96 -10.91 0.83
N GLY A 330 -8.06 -11.30 2.10
CA GLY A 330 -8.83 -12.47 2.50
C GLY A 330 -8.13 -13.33 3.56
N ARG A 331 -8.43 -14.62 3.61
CA ARG A 331 -7.85 -15.54 4.61
C ARG A 331 -6.34 -15.66 4.43
N PHE A 332 -5.60 -15.50 5.54
CA PHE A 332 -4.14 -15.43 5.59
C PHE A 332 -3.47 -16.69 5.02
N ALA A 333 -3.91 -17.86 5.48
CA ALA A 333 -3.45 -19.16 5.03
C ALA A 333 -4.50 -20.24 5.31
N ALA A 334 -4.39 -21.41 4.69
CA ALA A 334 -5.33 -22.51 4.88
C ALA A 334 -5.32 -23.07 6.30
N SER A 335 -4.14 -23.10 6.94
CA SER A 335 -3.96 -23.59 8.33
C SER A 335 -4.38 -22.58 9.39
N LYS A 336 -4.76 -21.35 9.01
CA LYS A 336 -5.15 -20.25 9.89
C LYS A 336 -6.51 -19.67 9.46
N PRO A 337 -7.61 -20.39 9.66
CA PRO A 337 -8.92 -20.02 9.08
C PRO A 337 -9.51 -18.72 9.63
N HIS A 338 -9.07 -18.28 10.82
CA HIS A 338 -9.51 -17.05 11.48
C HIS A 338 -8.51 -15.89 11.38
N TRP A 339 -7.45 -16.05 10.56
CA TRP A 339 -6.53 -14.99 10.24
C TRP A 339 -6.79 -14.46 8.83
N TYR A 340 -6.78 -13.17 8.70
CA TYR A 340 -7.02 -12.45 7.45
C TYR A 340 -5.88 -11.49 7.16
N VAL A 341 -5.73 -11.11 5.92
CA VAL A 341 -4.69 -10.17 5.49
C VAL A 341 -5.21 -9.21 4.43
N ALA A 342 -4.72 -7.98 4.47
CA ALA A 342 -4.89 -6.96 3.45
C ALA A 342 -3.51 -6.35 3.16
N THR A 343 -2.88 -6.75 2.05
CA THR A 343 -1.50 -6.37 1.71
C THR A 343 -1.24 -6.44 0.20
N GLY A 344 -0.07 -5.99 -0.23
CA GLY A 344 0.33 -6.05 -1.64
C GLY A 344 -0.50 -5.13 -2.53
N PHE A 345 -0.74 -3.90 -2.10
CA PHE A 345 -1.66 -2.96 -2.77
C PHE A 345 -1.10 -2.33 -4.04
N ASN A 346 0.16 -2.61 -4.40
CA ASN A 346 0.75 -2.23 -5.69
C ASN A 346 0.60 -0.75 -6.05
N LYS A 347 0.81 0.17 -5.09
CA LYS A 347 0.64 1.65 -5.20
C LYS A 347 -0.83 2.13 -5.26
N TRP A 348 -1.81 1.23 -5.18
CA TRP A 348 -3.25 1.54 -5.27
C TRP A 348 -3.97 1.36 -3.93
N GLY A 349 -3.32 1.86 -2.87
CA GLY A 349 -3.76 1.66 -1.49
C GLY A 349 -5.17 2.19 -1.20
N MET A 350 -5.60 3.27 -1.87
CA MET A 350 -6.92 3.84 -1.62
C MET A 350 -8.04 2.87 -2.01
N THR A 351 -8.16 2.51 -3.28
CA THR A 351 -9.22 1.59 -3.72
C THR A 351 -9.03 0.18 -3.15
N SER A 352 -7.79 -0.31 -3.02
CA SER A 352 -7.53 -1.63 -2.43
C SER A 352 -7.94 -1.73 -0.96
N ALA A 353 -7.77 -0.66 -0.17
CA ALA A 353 -8.23 -0.62 1.22
C ALA A 353 -9.76 -0.64 1.32
N MET A 354 -10.46 0.07 0.43
CA MET A 354 -11.92 0.04 0.38
C MET A 354 -12.43 -1.34 -0.07
N VAL A 355 -11.79 -1.98 -1.07
CA VAL A 355 -12.10 -3.36 -1.46
C VAL A 355 -11.87 -4.32 -0.28
N ALA A 356 -10.78 -4.15 0.48
CA ALA A 356 -10.50 -4.96 1.65
C ALA A 356 -11.55 -4.78 2.75
N SER A 357 -12.06 -3.56 2.95
CA SER A 357 -13.10 -3.25 3.92
C SER A 357 -14.47 -3.83 3.56
N GLY A 358 -14.69 -4.22 2.31
CA GLY A 358 -15.85 -5.01 1.91
C GLY A 358 -15.61 -6.52 2.11
N ILE A 359 -14.50 -7.04 1.59
CA ILE A 359 -14.23 -8.48 1.55
C ILE A 359 -14.00 -9.07 2.95
N ILE A 360 -13.13 -8.47 3.77
CA ILE A 360 -12.72 -9.09 5.05
C ILE A 360 -13.88 -9.13 6.06
N PRO A 361 -14.66 -8.06 6.28
CA PRO A 361 -15.83 -8.15 7.14
C PRO A 361 -16.89 -9.15 6.64
N ASP A 362 -17.11 -9.26 5.33
CA ASP A 362 -18.01 -10.28 4.79
C ASP A 362 -17.54 -11.69 5.17
N LEU A 363 -16.25 -11.98 4.96
CA LEU A 363 -15.66 -13.28 5.31
C LEU A 363 -15.71 -13.58 6.84
N ILE A 364 -15.54 -12.57 7.68
CA ILE A 364 -15.61 -12.69 9.15
C ILE A 364 -17.06 -12.97 9.60
N CYS A 365 -18.02 -12.28 9.01
CA CYS A 365 -19.45 -12.44 9.32
C CYS A 365 -20.12 -13.61 8.59
N GLY A 366 -19.36 -14.37 7.78
CA GLY A 366 -19.91 -15.53 7.05
C GLY A 366 -20.77 -15.18 5.84
N THR A 367 -20.66 -13.95 5.34
CA THR A 367 -21.36 -13.46 4.13
C THR A 367 -20.52 -13.78 2.89
N GLU A 368 -21.16 -14.25 1.84
CA GLU A 368 -20.49 -14.45 0.56
C GLU A 368 -20.13 -13.12 -0.09
N ASN A 369 -18.91 -13.02 -0.64
CA ASN A 369 -18.44 -11.87 -1.38
C ASN A 369 -17.89 -12.29 -2.74
N VAL A 370 -18.55 -11.86 -3.81
CA VAL A 370 -18.24 -12.26 -5.20
C VAL A 370 -16.83 -11.84 -5.65
N TYR A 371 -16.22 -10.87 -5.01
CA TYR A 371 -14.88 -10.40 -5.33
C TYR A 371 -13.78 -11.18 -4.60
N ALA A 372 -14.10 -11.82 -3.46
CA ALA A 372 -13.12 -12.52 -2.62
C ALA A 372 -12.22 -13.51 -3.37
N PRO A 373 -12.70 -14.30 -4.34
CA PRO A 373 -11.84 -15.24 -5.08
C PRO A 373 -10.74 -14.57 -5.90
N VAL A 374 -10.98 -13.34 -6.43
CA VAL A 374 -10.00 -12.58 -7.22
C VAL A 374 -8.84 -12.12 -6.36
N PHE A 375 -9.14 -11.65 -5.14
CA PHE A 375 -8.14 -11.08 -4.22
C PHE A 375 -7.57 -12.10 -3.23
N SER A 376 -8.08 -13.33 -3.22
CA SER A 376 -7.69 -14.37 -2.26
C SER A 376 -6.17 -14.57 -2.17
N PRO A 377 -5.56 -14.52 -0.98
CA PRO A 377 -4.14 -14.84 -0.81
C PRO A 377 -3.78 -16.29 -1.18
N ARG A 378 -4.78 -17.17 -1.30
CA ARG A 378 -4.59 -18.57 -1.70
C ARG A 378 -4.50 -18.76 -3.21
N ARG A 379 -4.78 -17.70 -4.01
CA ARG A 379 -4.62 -17.78 -5.47
C ARG A 379 -3.14 -17.95 -5.84
N PHE A 380 -2.89 -18.76 -6.83
CA PHE A 380 -1.59 -18.88 -7.46
C PHE A 380 -1.79 -19.02 -8.97
N ASN A 381 -1.17 -18.15 -9.75
CA ASN A 381 -1.14 -18.21 -11.20
C ASN A 381 0.31 -18.26 -11.65
N LEU A 382 0.73 -19.39 -12.19
CA LEU A 382 2.13 -19.63 -12.59
C LEU A 382 2.60 -18.58 -13.60
N ASN A 383 1.79 -18.31 -14.64
CA ASN A 383 2.13 -17.38 -15.72
C ASN A 383 2.28 -15.93 -15.23
N ALA A 384 1.50 -15.53 -14.24
CA ALA A 384 1.54 -14.18 -13.68
C ALA A 384 2.58 -14.01 -12.58
N SER A 385 2.98 -15.10 -11.90
CA SER A 385 3.75 -15.05 -10.66
C SER A 385 5.19 -15.57 -10.77
N ALA A 386 5.47 -16.50 -11.70
CA ALA A 386 6.74 -17.20 -11.72
C ALA A 386 7.96 -16.28 -11.91
N GLY A 387 7.89 -15.32 -12.82
CA GLY A 387 8.97 -14.39 -13.08
C GLY A 387 9.33 -13.56 -11.85
N ASN A 388 8.31 -12.96 -11.20
CA ASN A 388 8.51 -12.15 -10.00
C ASN A 388 8.95 -13.01 -8.80
N LEU A 389 8.44 -14.23 -8.68
CA LEU A 389 8.87 -15.16 -7.63
C LEU A 389 10.35 -15.52 -7.76
N LEU A 390 10.80 -15.88 -8.97
CA LEU A 390 12.21 -16.18 -9.23
C LEU A 390 13.10 -14.96 -8.98
N CYS A 391 12.68 -13.78 -9.41
CA CYS A 391 13.39 -12.53 -9.14
C CYS A 391 13.51 -12.26 -7.64
N ASN A 392 12.39 -12.34 -6.89
CA ASN A 392 12.38 -12.12 -5.46
C ASN A 392 13.27 -13.12 -4.71
N LEU A 393 13.19 -14.41 -5.06
CA LEU A 393 14.04 -15.44 -4.47
C LEU A 393 15.52 -15.21 -4.81
N GLY A 394 15.84 -14.82 -6.04
CA GLY A 394 17.20 -14.51 -6.47
C GLY A 394 17.80 -13.32 -5.69
N ILE A 395 17.05 -12.24 -5.55
CA ILE A 395 17.49 -11.05 -4.78
C ILE A 395 17.66 -11.40 -3.30
N SER A 396 16.71 -12.15 -2.72
CA SER A 396 16.77 -12.54 -1.31
C SER A 396 17.95 -13.47 -1.05
N SER A 397 18.19 -14.47 -1.90
CA SER A 397 19.34 -15.37 -1.79
C SER A 397 20.66 -14.63 -1.92
N ALA A 398 20.80 -13.74 -2.91
CA ALA A 398 21.99 -12.92 -3.07
C ALA A 398 22.22 -11.97 -1.88
N GLY A 399 21.15 -11.37 -1.35
CA GLY A 399 21.20 -10.51 -0.16
C GLY A 399 21.64 -11.25 1.10
N LEU A 400 21.13 -12.47 1.30
CA LEU A 400 21.52 -13.34 2.41
C LEU A 400 23.00 -13.79 2.30
N VAL A 401 23.45 -14.23 1.13
CA VAL A 401 24.86 -14.61 0.88
C VAL A 401 25.78 -13.41 1.12
N LYS A 402 25.47 -12.24 0.55
CA LYS A 402 26.24 -11.01 0.81
C LYS A 402 26.24 -10.63 2.29
N GLY A 403 25.12 -10.80 2.97
CA GLY A 403 25.00 -10.60 4.41
C GLY A 403 25.90 -11.58 5.19
N ALA A 404 25.93 -12.86 4.84
CA ALA A 404 26.75 -13.88 5.48
C ALA A 404 28.26 -13.60 5.28
N ILE A 405 28.68 -13.37 4.03
CA ILE A 405 30.10 -13.09 3.68
C ILE A 405 30.59 -11.81 4.39
N ALA A 406 29.74 -10.76 4.39
CA ALA A 406 30.06 -9.52 5.07
C ALA A 406 30.30 -9.72 6.59
N GLY A 407 29.63 -10.71 7.21
CA GLY A 407 29.87 -11.08 8.61
C GLY A 407 31.14 -11.87 8.87
N LEU A 408 31.66 -12.54 7.89
CA LEU A 408 32.92 -13.32 8.01
C LEU A 408 34.19 -12.43 7.86
N ASN A 409 34.06 -11.32 7.13
CA ASN A 409 35.22 -10.45 6.80
C ASN A 409 35.43 -9.29 7.78
N THR A 410 34.71 -9.23 8.90
CA THR A 410 34.82 -8.13 9.84
C THR A 410 35.82 -8.39 10.97
N LYS A 411 37.08 -8.13 10.73
CA LYS A 411 37.99 -7.70 11.79
C LYS A 411 37.54 -6.29 12.25
N GLY A 412 36.52 -6.23 13.13
CA GLY A 412 36.10 -4.98 13.82
C GLY A 412 35.18 -3.99 13.07
N LYS A 413 34.73 -4.28 11.84
CA LYS A 413 33.72 -3.43 11.16
C LYS A 413 32.35 -4.05 11.26
N VAL A 414 31.41 -3.32 11.85
CA VAL A 414 30.02 -3.74 11.96
C VAL A 414 29.37 -3.78 10.57
N THR A 415 28.95 -4.96 10.14
CA THR A 415 28.17 -5.11 8.89
C THR A 415 26.71 -4.84 9.16
N LYS A 416 26.16 -3.87 8.45
CA LYS A 416 24.75 -3.50 8.56
C LYS A 416 23.88 -4.59 7.92
N ARG A 417 23.22 -5.37 8.78
CA ARG A 417 22.36 -6.49 8.41
C ARG A 417 20.95 -6.26 8.90
N CYS A 418 20.00 -6.59 8.04
CA CYS A 418 18.58 -6.52 8.37
C CYS A 418 18.22 -7.51 9.49
N SER A 419 17.57 -7.03 10.54
CA SER A 419 17.11 -7.86 11.66
C SER A 419 15.98 -8.82 11.31
N HIS A 420 15.34 -8.68 10.12
CA HIS A 420 14.31 -9.60 9.66
C HIS A 420 14.88 -10.99 9.30
N LEU A 421 15.76 -11.08 8.31
CA LEU A 421 16.33 -12.36 7.84
C LEU A 421 17.87 -12.28 7.57
N GLY A 422 18.55 -11.21 7.94
CA GLY A 422 20.00 -11.11 7.83
C GLY A 422 20.55 -10.62 6.49
N CYS A 423 19.73 -10.12 5.58
CA CYS A 423 20.18 -9.55 4.30
C CYS A 423 21.06 -8.30 4.53
N LYS A 424 22.04 -8.09 3.65
CA LYS A 424 22.87 -6.87 3.66
C LYS A 424 21.98 -5.67 3.38
N LEU A 425 22.14 -4.59 4.15
CA LEU A 425 21.46 -3.31 3.94
C LEU A 425 22.22 -2.44 2.94
N GLU A 426 21.50 -1.60 2.23
CA GLU A 426 22.01 -0.58 1.32
C GLU A 426 21.55 0.80 1.80
N TRP A 427 22.39 1.82 1.59
CA TRP A 427 22.07 3.19 1.98
C TRP A 427 21.23 3.88 0.92
N ASN A 428 20.16 4.56 1.34
CA ASN A 428 19.39 5.46 0.50
C ASN A 428 19.80 6.90 0.85
N ALA A 429 20.46 7.58 -0.10
CA ALA A 429 20.99 8.92 0.14
C ALA A 429 19.91 10.01 0.14
N ASP A 430 18.79 9.82 -0.58
CA ASP A 430 17.68 10.78 -0.58
C ASP A 430 16.91 10.80 0.75
N GLU A 431 16.79 9.63 1.40
CA GLU A 431 16.02 9.48 2.64
C GLU A 431 16.90 9.43 3.89
N ASN A 432 18.22 9.30 3.72
CA ASN A 432 19.16 9.07 4.81
C ASN A 432 18.78 7.85 5.66
N THR A 433 18.49 6.72 4.99
CA THR A 433 18.05 5.48 5.64
C THR A 433 18.83 4.26 5.15
N TRP A 434 18.94 3.25 6.02
CA TRP A 434 19.42 1.91 5.65
C TRP A 434 18.24 1.07 5.19
N GLU A 435 18.29 0.57 3.97
CA GLU A 435 17.19 -0.15 3.34
C GLU A 435 17.56 -1.60 2.99
N CYS A 436 16.61 -2.52 3.21
CA CYS A 436 16.78 -3.93 2.88
C CYS A 436 16.21 -4.23 1.48
N PRO A 437 17.04 -4.60 0.49
CA PRO A 437 16.57 -4.90 -0.86
C PRO A 437 15.73 -6.17 -0.96
N CYS A 438 15.78 -7.03 0.06
CA CYS A 438 15.02 -8.28 0.08
C CYS A 438 13.52 -8.03 0.30
N HIS A 439 13.16 -7.39 1.43
CA HIS A 439 11.75 -7.24 1.85
C HIS A 439 11.39 -5.80 2.27
N GLY A 440 12.30 -4.83 2.11
CA GLY A 440 12.03 -3.41 2.32
C GLY A 440 11.99 -2.95 3.77
N SER A 441 12.65 -3.65 4.71
CA SER A 441 12.84 -3.07 6.05
C SER A 441 13.74 -1.84 5.96
N CYS A 442 13.34 -0.74 6.62
CA CYS A 442 14.07 0.52 6.67
C CYS A 442 14.48 0.85 8.09
N PHE A 443 15.67 1.41 8.22
CA PHE A 443 16.27 1.80 9.50
C PHE A 443 16.86 3.20 9.37
N ALA A 444 16.78 3.98 10.42
CA ALA A 444 17.44 5.27 10.52
C ALA A 444 18.97 5.11 10.53
N ASP A 445 19.69 6.21 10.47
CA ASP A 445 21.14 6.26 10.53
C ASP A 445 21.72 5.71 11.85
N ASP A 446 20.95 5.83 12.95
CA ASP A 446 21.27 5.27 14.27
C ASP A 446 20.89 3.79 14.44
N GLY A 447 20.29 3.16 13.42
CA GLY A 447 19.82 1.78 13.44
C GLY A 447 18.41 1.57 14.00
N THR A 448 17.70 2.62 14.39
CA THR A 448 16.31 2.53 14.81
C THR A 448 15.44 2.03 13.65
N LYS A 449 14.58 1.05 13.90
CA LYS A 449 13.61 0.57 12.91
C LYS A 449 12.61 1.67 12.54
N LEU A 450 12.42 1.89 11.24
CA LEU A 450 11.42 2.82 10.72
C LEU A 450 10.22 2.07 10.11
N GLU A 451 10.47 1.16 9.18
CA GLU A 451 9.41 0.49 8.40
C GLU A 451 9.77 -0.96 8.06
N GLY A 452 8.75 -1.72 7.61
CA GLY A 452 8.89 -3.03 7.01
C GLY A 452 8.77 -4.20 7.99
N PRO A 453 9.08 -5.45 7.53
CA PRO A 453 8.83 -6.66 8.30
C PRO A 453 9.79 -6.89 9.49
N ALA A 454 10.89 -6.15 9.59
CA ALA A 454 11.77 -6.24 10.75
C ALA A 454 11.03 -5.88 12.04
N GLN A 455 11.27 -6.64 13.11
CA GLN A 455 10.61 -6.42 14.40
C GLN A 455 11.49 -5.64 15.39
N THR A 456 12.77 -5.50 15.10
CA THR A 456 13.76 -4.78 15.93
C THR A 456 14.65 -3.91 15.08
N GLY A 457 15.28 -2.91 15.69
CA GLY A 457 16.36 -2.16 15.08
C GLY A 457 17.59 -3.00 14.78
N ILE A 458 18.62 -2.36 14.26
CA ILE A 458 19.94 -2.98 13.98
C ILE A 458 20.99 -2.36 14.86
N ARG A 459 22.06 -3.11 15.13
CA ARG A 459 23.26 -2.56 15.75
C ARG A 459 24.16 -1.99 14.64
N LEU A 460 24.59 -0.75 14.82
CA LEU A 460 25.52 -0.03 13.93
C LEU A 460 26.93 -0.08 14.46
#